data_31bc6fee9ba1bc510e1d41c5f07e73cf
#
_entry.id   31bc6fee9ba1bc510e1d41c5f07e73cf
#
_cell.length_a   1.000
_cell.length_b   1.000
_cell.length_c   1.000
_cell.angle_alpha   90.00
_cell.angle_beta   90.00
_cell.angle_gamma   90.00
#
_symmetry.space_group_name_H-M   'P 1'
#
loop_
_entity.id
_entity.type
_entity.pdbx_description
1 polymer ?
#
loop_
_entity_poly.entity_id
_entity_poly.type
_entity_poly.pdbx_seq_one_letter_code
_entity_poly.pdbx_strand_id
1 'polypeptide(L)'
;VATSAADNFTHIPMDFEVPQDADYLHITTNNTIYGTEISDEKLQAIYAKKGNVPLIADMSSDILARPIDVSQYDIIYGGAQKNLAPAGVTFVIVKEAFLGKVSRHIPTMLDYRTHVENGSMFNTPPVLPIYTAMLTLRWLKANGGLQAALERNVAKAELLYKAIDESKIFEGTAKKEDRSMMNICFVLKPEYAHLQ
;
A
#
# COMPACT_ATOMS: atom_id res chain seq x y z
N VAL A 1 2.98 -17.88 -6.22
CA VAL A 1 2.62 -16.47 -6.45
C VAL A 1 1.19 -16.42 -6.96
N ALA A 2 0.31 -15.64 -6.29
CA ALA A 2 -1.02 -15.33 -6.80
C ALA A 2 -0.93 -14.13 -7.74
N THR A 3 -1.53 -14.22 -8.92
CA THR A 3 -1.45 -13.16 -9.93
C THR A 3 -2.69 -13.16 -10.82
N SER A 4 -3.13 -11.96 -11.20
CA SER A 4 -4.17 -11.75 -12.20
C SER A 4 -3.61 -11.31 -13.57
N ALA A 5 -2.34 -11.66 -13.86
CA ALA A 5 -1.66 -11.28 -15.09
C ALA A 5 -2.41 -11.73 -16.38
N ALA A 6 -3.05 -12.89 -16.34
CA ALA A 6 -3.88 -13.39 -17.47
C ALA A 6 -5.08 -12.48 -17.79
N ASP A 7 -5.49 -11.64 -16.83
CA ASP A 7 -6.59 -10.67 -16.95
C ASP A 7 -6.04 -9.23 -16.84
N ASN A 8 -4.81 -8.99 -17.29
CA ASN A 8 -4.13 -7.69 -17.31
C ASN A 8 -4.13 -6.95 -15.96
N PHE A 9 -4.05 -7.70 -14.85
CA PHE A 9 -4.02 -7.16 -13.49
C PHE A 9 -5.24 -6.31 -13.12
N THR A 10 -6.39 -6.59 -13.72
CA THR A 10 -7.63 -5.83 -13.51
C THR A 10 -8.30 -6.09 -12.16
N HIS A 11 -7.86 -7.09 -11.41
CA HIS A 11 -8.45 -7.49 -10.14
C HIS A 11 -7.42 -8.07 -9.16
N ILE A 12 -7.81 -8.12 -7.89
CA ILE A 12 -7.05 -8.78 -6.82
C ILE A 12 -7.37 -10.27 -6.81
N PRO A 13 -6.41 -11.17 -7.10
CA PRO A 13 -6.64 -12.61 -7.09
C PRO A 13 -6.84 -13.09 -5.65
N MET A 14 -7.93 -13.81 -5.40
CA MET A 14 -8.23 -14.38 -4.08
C MET A 14 -8.23 -15.92 -4.06
N ASP A 15 -8.05 -16.53 -5.23
CA ASP A 15 -7.91 -17.99 -5.39
C ASP A 15 -6.44 -18.40 -5.18
N PHE A 16 -6.03 -18.43 -3.92
CA PHE A 16 -4.71 -18.89 -3.51
C PHE A 16 -4.74 -19.51 -2.12
N GLU A 17 -3.76 -20.36 -1.86
CA GLU A 17 -3.47 -20.91 -0.54
C GLU A 17 -2.12 -20.39 -0.06
N VAL A 18 -1.97 -20.30 1.27
CA VAL A 18 -0.70 -19.92 1.91
C VAL A 18 -0.12 -21.17 2.57
N PRO A 19 1.02 -21.71 2.08
CA PRO A 19 1.70 -22.80 2.73
C PRO A 19 2.07 -22.39 4.17
N GLN A 20 1.73 -23.23 5.16
CA GLN A 20 1.93 -22.88 6.57
C GLN A 20 3.41 -22.94 7.00
N ASP A 21 4.26 -23.49 6.18
CA ASP A 21 5.73 -23.50 6.30
C ASP A 21 6.42 -22.37 5.51
N ALA A 22 5.64 -21.45 4.94
CA ALA A 22 6.19 -20.27 4.27
C ALA A 22 6.87 -19.31 5.26
N ASP A 23 8.00 -18.76 4.90
CA ASP A 23 8.72 -17.78 5.71
C ASP A 23 7.91 -16.50 5.92
N TYR A 24 7.15 -16.07 4.91
CA TYR A 24 6.23 -14.92 4.98
C TYR A 24 5.25 -14.91 3.79
N LEU A 25 4.15 -14.19 3.96
CA LEU A 25 3.27 -13.74 2.88
C LEU A 25 3.54 -12.26 2.62
N HIS A 26 3.81 -11.90 1.38
CA HIS A 26 3.96 -10.50 0.97
C HIS A 26 2.77 -10.04 0.14
N ILE A 27 2.25 -8.85 0.47
CA ILE A 27 1.19 -8.19 -0.30
C ILE A 27 1.56 -6.74 -0.61
N THR A 28 1.04 -6.23 -1.71
CA THR A 28 1.01 -4.79 -2.01
C THR A 28 -0.44 -4.35 -1.92
N THR A 29 -0.76 -3.50 -0.93
CA THR A 29 -2.16 -3.17 -0.60
C THR A 29 -2.85 -2.35 -1.66
N ASN A 30 -2.10 -1.50 -2.38
CA ASN A 30 -2.59 -0.69 -3.48
C ASN A 30 -1.62 -0.69 -4.66
N ASN A 31 -2.08 -1.12 -5.83
CA ASN A 31 -1.28 -1.12 -7.06
C ASN A 31 -1.46 0.18 -7.82
N THR A 32 -0.43 1.03 -7.77
CA THR A 32 -0.42 2.37 -8.39
C THR A 32 -0.58 2.32 -9.91
N ILE A 33 -0.05 1.27 -10.57
CA ILE A 33 0.02 1.20 -12.04
C ILE A 33 -1.31 0.75 -12.64
N TYR A 34 -1.93 -0.26 -12.03
CA TYR A 34 -3.15 -0.87 -12.56
C TYR A 34 -4.43 -0.35 -11.88
N GLY A 35 -4.29 0.43 -10.79
CA GLY A 35 -5.42 1.04 -10.09
C GLY A 35 -6.27 0.04 -9.32
N THR A 36 -5.66 -1.04 -8.80
CA THR A 36 -6.34 -2.00 -7.92
C THR A 36 -5.91 -1.82 -6.47
N GLU A 37 -6.84 -1.98 -5.54
CA GLU A 37 -6.62 -1.88 -4.09
C GLU A 37 -7.28 -3.06 -3.38
N ILE A 38 -6.61 -3.61 -2.37
CA ILE A 38 -7.16 -4.70 -1.56
C ILE A 38 -8.19 -4.11 -0.60
N SER A 39 -9.47 -4.46 -0.78
CA SER A 39 -10.56 -4.02 0.10
C SER A 39 -10.43 -4.60 1.51
N ASP A 40 -11.11 -3.99 2.48
CA ASP A 40 -11.12 -4.50 3.87
C ASP A 40 -11.65 -5.93 3.96
N GLU A 41 -12.67 -6.29 3.16
CA GLU A 41 -13.20 -7.65 3.09
C GLU A 41 -12.13 -8.64 2.61
N LYS A 42 -11.40 -8.29 1.53
CA LYS A 42 -10.30 -9.12 1.02
C LYS A 42 -9.12 -9.20 1.99
N LEU A 43 -8.83 -8.11 2.72
CA LEU A 43 -7.81 -8.15 3.80
C LEU A 43 -8.20 -9.13 4.90
N GLN A 44 -9.47 -9.14 5.36
CA GLN A 44 -9.93 -10.12 6.34
C GLN A 44 -9.78 -11.56 5.83
N ALA A 45 -10.10 -11.81 4.56
CA ALA A 45 -9.90 -13.13 3.95
C ALA A 45 -8.40 -13.51 3.86
N ILE A 46 -7.51 -12.56 3.56
CA ILE A 46 -6.05 -12.76 3.56
C ILE A 46 -5.56 -13.07 4.98
N TYR A 47 -6.04 -12.36 6.00
CA TYR A 47 -5.68 -12.63 7.40
C TYR A 47 -6.09 -14.03 7.84
N ALA A 48 -7.27 -14.49 7.41
CA ALA A 48 -7.72 -15.86 7.69
C ALA A 48 -6.85 -16.91 6.97
N LYS A 49 -6.50 -16.67 5.69
CA LYS A 49 -5.69 -17.60 4.87
C LYS A 49 -4.25 -17.70 5.36
N LYS A 50 -3.65 -16.61 5.83
CA LYS A 50 -2.23 -16.62 6.24
C LYS A 50 -2.00 -17.47 7.50
N GLY A 51 -2.99 -17.67 8.37
CA GLY A 51 -2.82 -18.34 9.64
C GLY A 51 -1.69 -17.73 10.47
N ASN A 52 -0.68 -18.53 10.81
CA ASN A 52 0.50 -18.08 11.56
C ASN A 52 1.64 -17.56 10.70
N VAL A 53 1.52 -17.60 9.38
CA VAL A 53 2.55 -17.09 8.45
C VAL A 53 2.69 -15.57 8.62
N PRO A 54 3.91 -15.03 8.78
CA PRO A 54 4.13 -13.60 8.90
C PRO A 54 3.62 -12.83 7.67
N LEU A 55 2.98 -11.68 7.90
CA LEU A 55 2.47 -10.81 6.84
C LEU A 55 3.33 -9.57 6.67
N ILE A 56 3.84 -9.37 5.47
CA ILE A 56 4.61 -8.19 5.06
C ILE A 56 3.80 -7.41 4.03
N ALA A 57 3.64 -6.11 4.22
CA ALA A 57 2.86 -5.26 3.33
C ALA A 57 3.66 -4.06 2.80
N ASP A 58 3.64 -3.89 1.48
CA ASP A 58 3.96 -2.62 0.83
C ASP A 58 2.72 -1.73 0.84
N MET A 59 2.80 -0.61 1.56
CA MET A 59 1.77 0.41 1.65
C MET A 59 2.23 1.76 1.08
N SER A 60 3.18 1.76 0.17
CA SER A 60 3.75 3.00 -0.37
C SER A 60 2.70 3.97 -0.91
N SER A 61 1.64 3.47 -1.54
CA SER A 61 0.66 4.32 -2.23
C SER A 61 -0.64 4.55 -1.47
N ASP A 62 -0.89 3.81 -0.39
CA ASP A 62 -2.13 3.90 0.39
C ASP A 62 -1.94 4.05 1.91
N ILE A 63 -0.70 4.15 2.37
CA ILE A 63 -0.45 4.45 3.79
C ILE A 63 -1.19 5.74 4.19
N LEU A 64 -1.85 5.73 5.34
CA LEU A 64 -2.63 6.86 5.87
C LEU A 64 -3.88 7.24 5.02
N ALA A 65 -4.25 6.42 4.03
CA ALA A 65 -5.46 6.65 3.25
C ALA A 65 -6.75 6.29 4.02
N ARG A 66 -6.64 5.33 4.94
CA ARG A 66 -7.73 4.78 5.76
C ARG A 66 -7.21 4.22 7.07
N PRO A 67 -8.08 3.98 8.08
CA PRO A 67 -7.73 3.19 9.26
C PRO A 67 -7.34 1.76 8.88
N ILE A 68 -6.31 1.22 9.51
CA ILE A 68 -5.90 -0.19 9.39
C ILE A 68 -5.60 -0.78 10.77
N ASP A 69 -5.77 -2.07 10.92
CA ASP A 69 -5.29 -2.79 12.11
C ASP A 69 -3.84 -3.21 11.92
N VAL A 70 -2.92 -2.37 12.42
CA VAL A 70 -1.47 -2.60 12.33
C VAL A 70 -1.06 -3.93 12.98
N SER A 71 -1.82 -4.45 13.96
CA SER A 71 -1.50 -5.69 14.67
C SER A 71 -1.51 -6.93 13.78
N GLN A 72 -2.20 -6.88 12.63
CA GLN A 72 -2.29 -7.99 11.67
C GLN A 72 -1.00 -8.19 10.85
N TYR A 73 -0.11 -7.20 10.85
CA TYR A 73 1.11 -7.21 10.04
C TYR A 73 2.33 -7.44 10.90
N ASP A 74 3.33 -8.13 10.36
CA ASP A 74 4.63 -8.29 11.00
C ASP A 74 5.62 -7.21 10.51
N ILE A 75 5.50 -6.81 9.23
CA ILE A 75 6.18 -5.64 8.67
C ILE A 75 5.21 -4.88 7.76
N ILE A 76 5.14 -3.56 7.95
CA ILE A 76 4.59 -2.61 6.97
C ILE A 76 5.72 -1.71 6.53
N TYR A 77 5.87 -1.49 5.23
CA TYR A 77 6.83 -0.56 4.70
C TYR A 77 6.26 0.26 3.55
N GLY A 78 6.93 1.35 3.24
CA GLY A 78 6.59 2.17 2.08
C GLY A 78 7.52 3.36 1.88
N GLY A 79 7.68 3.73 0.61
CA GLY A 79 8.31 4.99 0.25
C GLY A 79 7.38 6.17 0.50
N ALA A 80 7.91 7.25 1.07
CA ALA A 80 7.10 8.41 1.42
C ALA A 80 6.57 9.19 0.20
N GLN A 81 7.22 9.07 -0.95
CA GLN A 81 7.00 9.92 -2.15
C GLN A 81 5.61 9.84 -2.78
N LYS A 82 4.75 8.94 -2.35
CA LYS A 82 3.39 8.83 -2.88
C LYS A 82 2.38 9.56 -1.99
N ASN A 83 2.16 9.09 -0.76
CA ASN A 83 1.09 9.63 0.08
C ASN A 83 1.56 10.31 1.38
N LEU A 84 2.84 10.34 1.69
CA LEU A 84 3.34 10.83 2.98
C LEU A 84 4.20 12.10 2.86
N ALA A 85 5.22 12.12 1.98
CA ALA A 85 6.20 13.20 1.89
C ALA A 85 6.90 13.20 0.52
N PRO A 86 7.82 14.14 0.24
CA PRO A 86 8.73 14.05 -0.91
C PRO A 86 9.60 12.79 -0.87
N ALA A 87 10.16 12.42 -2.03
CA ALA A 87 11.11 11.32 -2.14
C ALA A 87 12.32 11.49 -1.22
N GLY A 88 12.90 10.37 -0.79
CA GLY A 88 14.13 10.35 0.00
C GLY A 88 13.98 9.69 1.38
N VAL A 89 12.76 9.36 1.79
CA VAL A 89 12.52 8.62 3.04
C VAL A 89 11.67 7.39 2.79
N THR A 90 11.98 6.30 3.48
CA THR A 90 11.17 5.10 3.57
C THR A 90 10.81 4.87 5.03
N PHE A 91 9.55 4.63 5.32
CA PHE A 91 9.12 4.20 6.65
C PHE A 91 9.05 2.69 6.73
N VAL A 92 9.33 2.14 7.92
CA VAL A 92 9.12 0.73 8.24
C VAL A 92 8.48 0.64 9.62
N ILE A 93 7.39 -0.10 9.72
CA ILE A 93 6.77 -0.50 10.98
C ILE A 93 7.00 -1.99 11.10
N VAL A 94 7.71 -2.42 12.13
CA VAL A 94 8.08 -3.83 12.33
C VAL A 94 7.73 -4.28 13.74
N LYS A 95 7.16 -5.47 13.88
CA LYS A 95 6.97 -6.09 15.20
C LYS A 95 8.33 -6.39 15.82
N GLU A 96 8.54 -5.98 17.05
CA GLU A 96 9.79 -6.22 17.79
C GLU A 96 10.15 -7.71 17.81
N ALA A 97 9.16 -8.58 18.01
CA ALA A 97 9.33 -10.04 18.00
C ALA A 97 9.81 -10.60 16.66
N PHE A 98 9.78 -9.82 15.57
CA PHE A 98 10.25 -10.22 14.25
C PHE A 98 11.73 -9.90 14.03
N LEU A 99 12.31 -9.05 14.87
CA LEU A 99 13.71 -8.66 14.79
C LEU A 99 14.66 -9.78 15.27
N GLY A 100 15.83 -9.84 14.67
CA GLY A 100 16.93 -10.71 15.14
C GLY A 100 16.73 -12.22 14.95
N LYS A 101 15.73 -12.66 14.20
CA LYS A 101 15.47 -14.09 13.97
C LYS A 101 16.38 -14.75 12.93
N VAL A 102 17.11 -13.95 12.17
CA VAL A 102 17.97 -14.45 11.10
C VAL A 102 19.32 -14.84 11.66
N SER A 103 19.73 -16.13 11.47
CA SER A 103 20.98 -16.67 11.98
C SER A 103 22.21 -16.38 11.08
N ARG A 104 21.98 -16.07 9.80
CA ARG A 104 23.07 -15.72 8.87
C ARG A 104 23.60 -14.30 9.14
N HIS A 105 24.83 -14.05 8.73
CA HIS A 105 25.35 -12.68 8.74
C HIS A 105 24.52 -11.75 7.86
N ILE A 106 24.09 -10.64 8.43
CA ILE A 106 23.36 -9.56 7.75
C ILE A 106 24.28 -8.33 7.73
N PRO A 107 24.49 -7.69 6.55
CA PRO A 107 25.20 -6.42 6.48
C PRO A 107 24.51 -5.38 7.38
N THR A 108 25.29 -4.55 8.06
CA THR A 108 24.82 -3.60 9.08
C THR A 108 23.61 -2.78 8.65
N MET A 109 23.62 -2.25 7.42
CA MET A 109 22.52 -1.41 6.91
C MET A 109 21.25 -2.18 6.54
N LEU A 110 21.31 -3.51 6.43
CA LEU A 110 20.16 -4.37 6.15
C LEU A 110 19.58 -5.00 7.41
N ASP A 111 20.17 -4.76 8.59
CA ASP A 111 19.65 -5.20 9.88
C ASP A 111 18.79 -4.07 10.48
N TYR A 112 17.51 -4.29 10.61
CA TYR A 112 16.58 -3.31 11.20
C TYR A 112 16.95 -2.93 12.65
N ARG A 113 17.63 -3.81 13.41
CA ARG A 113 18.11 -3.48 14.76
C ARG A 113 19.05 -2.29 14.75
N THR A 114 19.93 -2.20 13.75
CA THR A 114 20.83 -1.04 13.58
C THR A 114 20.06 0.28 13.55
N HIS A 115 18.93 0.32 12.83
CA HIS A 115 18.09 1.52 12.71
C HIS A 115 17.30 1.79 13.99
N VAL A 116 16.75 0.75 14.62
CA VAL A 116 15.97 0.86 15.87
C VAL A 116 16.87 1.39 17.00
N GLU A 117 18.04 0.80 17.20
CA GLU A 117 18.99 1.17 18.29
C GLU A 117 19.55 2.58 18.14
N ASN A 118 19.56 3.12 16.91
CA ASN A 118 20.07 4.45 16.62
C ASN A 118 18.94 5.47 16.31
N GLY A 119 17.68 5.18 16.66
CA GLY A 119 16.56 6.09 16.46
C GLY A 119 16.38 6.50 15.00
N SER A 120 16.63 5.59 14.06
CA SER A 120 16.62 5.80 12.61
C SER A 120 17.69 6.79 12.10
N MET A 121 18.70 7.12 12.90
CA MET A 121 19.75 8.10 12.58
C MET A 121 21.16 7.47 12.62
N PHE A 122 21.29 6.21 12.27
CA PHE A 122 22.61 5.56 12.15
C PHE A 122 23.53 6.31 11.16
N ASN A 123 22.94 6.80 10.07
CA ASN A 123 23.58 7.75 9.15
C ASN A 123 22.83 9.09 9.16
N THR A 124 23.41 10.12 8.56
CA THR A 124 22.76 11.43 8.39
C THR A 124 21.44 11.26 7.66
N PRO A 125 20.30 11.63 8.29
CA PRO A 125 18.99 11.42 7.69
C PRO A 125 18.63 12.49 6.64
N PRO A 126 17.72 12.21 5.72
CA PRO A 126 17.19 13.18 4.77
C PRO A 126 16.21 14.13 5.50
N VAL A 127 16.74 15.21 6.07
CA VAL A 127 16.01 16.09 7.01
C VAL A 127 14.72 16.67 6.41
N LEU A 128 14.78 17.20 5.17
CA LEU A 128 13.62 17.85 4.54
C LEU A 128 12.44 16.91 4.31
N PRO A 129 12.59 15.70 3.73
CA PRO A 129 11.49 14.75 3.61
C PRO A 129 10.91 14.32 4.96
N ILE A 130 11.75 14.12 5.99
CA ILE A 130 11.30 13.76 7.34
C ILE A 130 10.49 14.91 7.96
N TYR A 131 10.96 16.14 7.83
CA TYR A 131 10.24 17.32 8.31
C TYR A 131 8.89 17.47 7.62
N THR A 132 8.83 17.29 6.29
CA THR A 132 7.59 17.33 5.53
C THR A 132 6.64 16.22 5.95
N ALA A 133 7.15 14.99 6.16
CA ALA A 133 6.35 13.87 6.68
C ALA A 133 5.71 14.24 8.04
N MET A 134 6.47 14.84 8.95
CA MET A 134 5.96 15.32 10.23
C MET A 134 4.84 16.34 10.04
N LEU A 135 4.99 17.29 9.13
CA LEU A 135 3.95 18.30 8.85
C LEU A 135 2.69 17.65 8.28
N THR A 136 2.83 16.70 7.36
CA THR A 136 1.70 15.93 6.80
C THR A 136 0.95 15.17 7.90
N LEU A 137 1.65 14.51 8.80
CA LEU A 137 1.05 13.77 9.92
C LEU A 137 0.32 14.71 10.89
N ARG A 138 0.91 15.88 11.20
CA ARG A 138 0.27 16.91 12.03
C ARG A 138 -0.98 17.45 11.37
N TRP A 139 -0.92 17.75 10.07
CA TRP A 139 -2.07 18.21 9.31
C TRP A 139 -3.18 17.16 9.29
N LEU A 140 -2.85 15.89 9.01
CA LEU A 140 -3.80 14.77 9.02
C LEU A 140 -4.50 14.68 10.37
N LYS A 141 -3.74 14.71 11.48
CA LYS A 141 -4.28 14.66 12.84
C LYS A 141 -5.22 15.85 13.13
N ALA A 142 -4.85 17.07 12.72
CA ALA A 142 -5.65 18.27 12.92
C ALA A 142 -6.93 18.30 12.06
N ASN A 143 -6.99 17.53 10.96
CA ASN A 143 -8.10 17.50 10.02
C ASN A 143 -8.95 16.22 10.11
N GLY A 144 -9.12 15.69 11.32
CA GLY A 144 -10.02 14.57 11.60
C GLY A 144 -9.39 13.17 11.41
N GLY A 145 -8.07 13.10 11.23
CA GLY A 145 -7.32 11.83 11.19
C GLY A 145 -7.66 10.93 10.01
N LEU A 146 -7.45 9.63 10.21
CA LEU A 146 -7.61 8.63 9.14
C LEU A 146 -9.07 8.43 8.70
N GLN A 147 -10.03 8.61 9.61
CA GLN A 147 -11.44 8.47 9.25
C GLN A 147 -11.87 9.58 8.27
N ALA A 148 -11.54 10.83 8.56
CA ALA A 148 -11.81 11.93 7.66
C ALA A 148 -11.00 11.85 6.34
N ALA A 149 -9.81 11.25 6.37
CA ALA A 149 -9.05 10.96 5.16
C ALA A 149 -9.77 9.96 4.27
N LEU A 150 -10.26 8.85 4.83
CA LEU A 150 -11.06 7.85 4.13
C LEU A 150 -12.28 8.48 3.46
N GLU A 151 -13.09 9.23 4.20
CA GLU A 151 -14.30 9.90 3.68
C GLU A 151 -13.98 10.81 2.48
N ARG A 152 -12.91 11.61 2.59
CA ARG A 152 -12.46 12.46 1.47
C ARG A 152 -11.96 11.66 0.27
N ASN A 153 -11.24 10.55 0.51
CA ASN A 153 -10.70 9.71 -0.56
C ASN A 153 -11.82 8.99 -1.30
N VAL A 154 -12.79 8.43 -0.58
CA VAL A 154 -13.98 7.80 -1.17
C VAL A 154 -14.75 8.80 -2.03
N ALA A 155 -15.07 9.98 -1.50
CA ALA A 155 -15.83 11.00 -2.23
C ALA A 155 -15.11 11.45 -3.53
N LYS A 156 -13.78 11.62 -3.49
CA LYS A 156 -12.98 11.96 -4.69
C LYS A 156 -12.97 10.82 -5.71
N ALA A 157 -12.79 9.58 -5.23
CA ALA A 157 -12.74 8.41 -6.09
C ALA A 157 -14.10 8.18 -6.78
N GLU A 158 -15.20 8.25 -6.04
CA GLU A 158 -16.56 8.11 -6.58
C GLU A 158 -16.86 9.15 -7.65
N LEU A 159 -16.49 10.42 -7.41
CA LEU A 159 -16.70 11.50 -8.37
C LEU A 159 -15.99 11.20 -9.70
N LEU A 160 -14.71 10.76 -9.64
CA LEU A 160 -13.93 10.51 -10.84
C LEU A 160 -14.36 9.21 -11.53
N TYR A 161 -14.60 8.14 -10.78
CA TYR A 161 -15.09 6.88 -11.37
C TYR A 161 -16.45 7.04 -12.01
N LYS A 162 -17.36 7.84 -11.43
CA LYS A 162 -18.63 8.16 -12.06
C LYS A 162 -18.42 8.83 -13.41
N ALA A 163 -17.55 9.84 -13.48
CA ALA A 163 -17.25 10.52 -14.73
C ALA A 163 -16.65 9.60 -15.79
N ILE A 164 -15.77 8.65 -15.39
CA ILE A 164 -15.18 7.66 -16.29
C ILE A 164 -16.25 6.66 -16.77
N ASP A 165 -17.06 6.12 -15.85
CA ASP A 165 -18.09 5.12 -16.18
C ASP A 165 -19.20 5.69 -17.10
N GLU A 166 -19.52 6.97 -16.98
CA GLU A 166 -20.46 7.69 -17.84
C GLU A 166 -19.81 8.19 -19.16
N SER A 167 -18.48 8.11 -19.27
CA SER A 167 -17.74 8.60 -20.42
C SER A 167 -18.01 7.76 -21.68
N LYS A 168 -18.15 8.44 -22.82
CA LYS A 168 -18.15 7.80 -24.14
C LYS A 168 -16.76 7.44 -24.63
N ILE A 169 -15.72 8.10 -24.09
CA ILE A 169 -14.34 8.08 -24.60
C ILE A 169 -13.44 7.22 -23.72
N PHE A 170 -13.65 7.24 -22.40
CA PHE A 170 -12.78 6.57 -21.43
C PHE A 170 -13.43 5.33 -20.83
N GLU A 171 -12.59 4.39 -20.38
CA GLU A 171 -12.97 3.24 -19.57
C GLU A 171 -11.97 2.98 -18.45
N GLY A 172 -12.45 2.54 -17.30
CA GLY A 172 -11.60 2.17 -16.17
C GLY A 172 -10.90 0.83 -16.40
N THR A 173 -9.66 0.71 -15.96
CA THR A 173 -8.85 -0.51 -16.14
C THR A 173 -9.15 -1.58 -15.10
N ALA A 174 -9.50 -1.20 -13.87
CA ALA A 174 -9.76 -2.13 -12.77
C ALA A 174 -11.24 -2.54 -12.70
N LYS A 175 -11.50 -3.79 -12.32
CA LYS A 175 -12.87 -4.26 -11.99
C LYS A 175 -13.42 -3.45 -10.83
N LYS A 176 -14.72 -3.16 -10.83
CA LYS A 176 -15.35 -2.22 -9.90
C LYS A 176 -15.08 -2.54 -8.43
N GLU A 177 -15.12 -3.82 -8.09
CA GLU A 177 -14.88 -4.35 -6.75
C GLU A 177 -13.44 -4.20 -6.22
N ASP A 178 -12.49 -3.93 -7.12
CA ASP A 178 -11.07 -3.82 -6.81
C ASP A 178 -10.48 -2.47 -7.16
N ARG A 179 -11.32 -1.49 -7.48
CA ARG A 179 -10.88 -0.13 -7.81
C ARG A 179 -10.20 0.55 -6.64
N SER A 180 -9.04 1.10 -6.90
CA SER A 180 -8.31 1.91 -5.92
C SER A 180 -9.00 3.24 -5.67
N MET A 181 -9.11 3.65 -4.40
CA MET A 181 -9.49 5.02 -4.05
C MET A 181 -8.33 6.01 -4.16
N MET A 182 -7.11 5.51 -4.34
CA MET A 182 -5.88 6.32 -4.38
C MET A 182 -5.37 6.56 -5.80
N ASN A 183 -5.52 5.58 -6.69
CA ASN A 183 -5.01 5.61 -8.05
C ASN A 183 -6.12 5.21 -9.02
N ILE A 184 -6.77 6.20 -9.61
CA ILE A 184 -7.84 5.99 -10.58
C ILE A 184 -7.22 5.85 -11.97
N CYS A 185 -7.12 4.61 -12.44
CA CYS A 185 -6.55 4.28 -13.74
C CYS A 185 -7.65 4.13 -14.79
N PHE A 186 -7.44 4.72 -15.96
CA PHE A 186 -8.36 4.64 -17.10
C PHE A 186 -7.60 4.76 -18.41
N VAL A 187 -8.21 4.30 -19.48
CA VAL A 187 -7.67 4.32 -20.84
C VAL A 187 -8.70 4.87 -21.82
N LEU A 188 -8.28 5.20 -23.03
CA LEU A 188 -9.21 5.44 -24.13
C LEU A 188 -9.86 4.12 -24.53
N LYS A 189 -11.15 4.15 -24.81
CA LYS A 189 -11.83 3.02 -25.45
C LYS A 189 -11.21 2.75 -26.83
N PRO A 190 -11.23 1.48 -27.29
CA PRO A 190 -10.56 1.08 -28.54
C PRO A 190 -10.92 1.94 -29.76
N GLU A 191 -12.18 2.35 -29.90
CA GLU A 191 -12.64 3.20 -30.99
C GLU A 191 -12.04 4.61 -31.00
N TYR A 192 -11.47 5.05 -29.85
CA TYR A 192 -10.82 6.34 -29.69
C TYR A 192 -9.29 6.25 -29.58
N ALA A 193 -8.70 5.06 -29.78
CA ALA A 193 -7.25 4.87 -29.66
C ALA A 193 -6.41 5.79 -30.59
N HIS A 194 -7.01 6.27 -31.67
CA HIS A 194 -6.40 7.23 -32.60
C HIS A 194 -6.17 8.64 -32.01
N LEU A 195 -6.73 8.93 -30.84
CA LEU A 195 -6.57 10.21 -30.11
C LEU A 195 -5.39 10.19 -29.11
N GLN A 196 -4.66 9.10 -29.02
CA GLN A 196 -3.55 8.90 -28.10
C GLN A 196 -2.26 9.56 -28.59
#